data_9662026b823e189889ad693ed52f677c
#
_entry.id   9662026b823e189889ad693ed52f677c
#
_cell.length_a   1.000
_cell.length_b   1.000
_cell.length_c   1.000
_cell.angle_alpha   90.00
_cell.angle_beta   90.00
_cell.angle_gamma   90.00
#
_symmetry.space_group_name_H-M   'P 1'
#
loop_
_entity.id
_entity.type
_entity.pdbx_description
1 polymer ?
#
loop_
_entity_poly.entity_id
_entity_poly.type
_entity_poly.pdbx_seq_one_letter_code
_entity_poly.pdbx_strand_id
1 'polypeptide(L)'
;MPYGRDHINPVGLAEVGVKDLLRRFSKRACSPPRNEAADGAAGSSGLVEIPAPLVITRVRSQPEFQKHRAQINPELPARQEAERQLAQPFPSFTTSGFCFVCQKRTQFLSLWELAFSVGGHLEMNWREHMQCPRCRLNNRMRASIHLLMKTIAPTTESRIYATEQSSPLFVYLRKCFPFLQGSEFTQDSDLVSENTSNKLRHEDLTRLSFPTHSFDVILSFDVLEHIPDYRSAFAECARTLKPAGKMLLSVPFDANSVRNQIRVQLRKDGTIEYLLPPEYHDDPRNPEGCLCFQHFGWEMLEEMKEAGFSRVWALSYYSREYGYLGDKQIQFLAEK
;
A
#
# COMPACT_ATOMS: atom_id res chain seq x y z
N MET A 1 -18.06 -13.24 -0.86
CA MET A 1 -18.83 -12.92 0.34
C MET A 1 -18.86 -11.40 0.44
N PRO A 2 -20.02 -10.74 0.54
CA PRO A 2 -20.12 -9.29 0.51
C PRO A 2 -19.64 -8.68 1.83
N TYR A 3 -18.84 -7.64 1.76
CA TYR A 3 -18.52 -6.75 2.87
C TYR A 3 -19.74 -5.84 3.13
N GLY A 4 -20.70 -6.30 3.92
CA GLY A 4 -21.78 -5.48 4.43
C GLY A 4 -21.31 -4.79 5.71
N ARG A 5 -21.32 -3.46 5.74
CA ARG A 5 -21.08 -2.68 6.95
C ARG A 5 -22.38 -2.70 7.79
N ASP A 6 -22.39 -3.46 8.87
CA ASP A 6 -23.27 -3.17 10.00
C ASP A 6 -22.50 -2.25 10.94
N HIS A 7 -22.88 -0.96 10.94
CA HIS A 7 -22.31 0.04 11.85
C HIS A 7 -22.74 -0.26 13.29
N ILE A 8 -21.84 -0.82 14.09
CA ILE A 8 -21.94 -0.78 15.53
C ILE A 8 -21.30 0.54 15.98
N ASN A 9 -22.14 1.44 16.47
CA ASN A 9 -21.77 2.75 16.97
C ASN A 9 -21.14 2.61 18.37
N PRO A 10 -19.86 2.90 18.58
CA PRO A 10 -19.29 2.94 19.93
C PRO A 10 -19.42 4.34 20.52
N VAL A 11 -19.94 4.38 21.71
CA VAL A 11 -20.10 5.53 22.62
C VAL A 11 -18.79 6.29 22.79
N GLY A 12 -18.87 7.60 22.58
CA GLY A 12 -18.01 8.71 22.93
C GLY A 12 -16.62 8.44 23.48
N LEU A 13 -15.59 8.66 22.63
CA LEU A 13 -14.23 8.97 23.08
C LEU A 13 -13.80 10.31 22.46
N ALA A 14 -13.28 11.18 23.34
CA ALA A 14 -12.93 12.56 23.08
C ALA A 14 -11.98 12.72 21.88
N GLU A 15 -12.33 13.67 21.00
CA GLU A 15 -11.47 14.22 19.95
C GLU A 15 -10.17 14.79 20.55
N VAL A 16 -9.10 14.03 20.48
CA VAL A 16 -7.75 14.58 20.62
C VAL A 16 -7.31 15.03 19.23
N GLY A 17 -7.26 16.35 19.06
CA GLY A 17 -7.07 17.00 17.77
C GLY A 17 -5.84 16.53 17.00
N VAL A 18 -6.06 16.03 15.79
CA VAL A 18 -5.06 15.61 14.81
C VAL A 18 -4.04 16.72 14.49
N LYS A 19 -4.37 17.99 14.72
CA LYS A 19 -3.52 19.17 14.45
C LYS A 19 -2.32 19.31 15.40
N ASP A 20 -2.41 18.84 16.64
CA ASP A 20 -1.29 18.94 17.59
C ASP A 20 -0.26 17.82 17.44
N LEU A 21 -0.63 16.72 16.83
CA LEU A 21 0.28 15.59 16.58
C LEU A 21 1.29 15.87 15.47
N LEU A 22 0.95 16.71 14.49
CA LEU A 22 1.82 17.03 13.35
C LEU A 22 2.98 17.98 13.69
N ARG A 23 2.93 18.72 14.82
CA ARG A 23 3.95 19.71 15.22
C ARG A 23 5.23 19.14 15.85
N ARG A 24 5.28 17.86 16.22
CA ARG A 24 6.42 17.25 16.93
C ARG A 24 7.43 16.49 16.05
N PHE A 25 7.40 16.62 14.75
CA PHE A 25 8.40 16.00 13.87
C PHE A 25 9.65 16.87 13.75
N SER A 26 10.59 16.66 14.66
CA SER A 26 11.95 17.19 14.65
C SER A 26 12.72 16.69 13.43
N LYS A 27 13.47 17.62 12.82
CA LYS A 27 14.44 17.50 11.72
C LYS A 27 15.49 16.41 11.98
N ARG A 28 15.21 15.15 11.65
CA ARG A 28 16.26 14.14 11.42
C ARG A 28 16.27 13.84 9.92
N ALA A 29 17.44 13.99 9.29
CA ALA A 29 17.64 13.58 7.91
C ALA A 29 17.20 12.12 7.76
N CYS A 30 16.25 11.87 6.86
CA CYS A 30 15.81 10.54 6.51
C CYS A 30 16.81 9.99 5.49
N SER A 31 17.57 8.98 5.88
CA SER A 31 18.27 8.14 4.91
C SER A 31 17.35 6.98 4.56
N PRO A 32 17.25 6.57 3.28
CA PRO A 32 16.48 5.37 2.94
C PRO A 32 17.01 4.17 3.73
N PRO A 33 16.16 3.23 4.15
CA PRO A 33 16.60 2.03 4.87
C PRO A 33 17.64 1.29 4.02
N ARG A 34 18.78 0.96 4.60
CA ARG A 34 19.88 0.28 3.89
C ARG A 34 19.45 -1.13 3.47
N ASN A 35 19.87 -1.54 2.30
CA ASN A 35 19.74 -2.91 1.84
C ASN A 35 20.81 -3.75 2.54
N GLU A 36 20.44 -4.81 3.26
CA GLU A 36 21.31 -5.63 4.13
C GLU A 36 22.42 -6.41 3.39
N ALA A 37 22.64 -6.19 2.09
CA ALA A 37 23.58 -6.97 1.30
C ALA A 37 25.01 -6.40 1.18
N ALA A 38 25.31 -5.26 1.81
CA ALA A 38 26.65 -4.67 1.71
C ALA A 38 26.98 -3.91 3.00
N ASP A 39 27.61 -4.54 3.98
CA ASP A 39 28.66 -3.95 4.81
C ASP A 39 28.90 -4.82 6.06
N GLY A 40 29.89 -5.68 5.97
CA GLY A 40 30.57 -6.24 7.12
C GLY A 40 31.59 -5.23 7.61
N ALA A 41 31.28 -4.46 8.66
CA ALA A 41 32.29 -3.70 9.40
C ALA A 41 31.83 -3.54 10.86
N ALA A 42 32.64 -4.04 11.76
CA ALA A 42 32.45 -4.08 13.19
C ALA A 42 32.51 -2.71 13.84
N GLY A 43 31.55 -2.43 14.71
CA GLY A 43 31.56 -1.34 15.68
C GLY A 43 30.65 -1.71 16.85
N SER A 44 31.23 -1.99 18.01
CA SER A 44 30.57 -2.42 19.23
C SER A 44 29.78 -1.30 19.89
N SER A 45 28.47 -1.27 19.66
CA SER A 45 27.49 -0.62 20.53
C SER A 45 26.18 -1.35 20.35
N GLY A 46 25.61 -1.89 21.43
CA GLY A 46 24.37 -2.66 21.58
C GLY A 46 23.74 -3.14 20.26
N LEU A 47 24.12 -4.32 19.80
CA LEU A 47 23.63 -4.90 18.54
C LEU A 47 22.11 -4.97 18.58
N VAL A 48 21.44 -4.14 17.78
CA VAL A 48 20.02 -4.34 17.50
C VAL A 48 19.94 -5.60 16.64
N GLU A 49 19.41 -6.67 17.22
CA GLU A 49 19.19 -7.92 16.50
C GLU A 49 18.22 -7.68 15.35
N ILE A 50 18.76 -7.66 14.14
CA ILE A 50 18.00 -7.48 12.90
C ILE A 50 17.37 -8.84 12.57
N PRO A 51 16.04 -8.89 12.29
CA PRO A 51 15.40 -10.14 11.88
C PRO A 51 15.97 -10.69 10.58
N ALA A 52 15.75 -11.99 10.34
CA ALA A 52 16.05 -12.61 9.06
C ALA A 52 15.41 -11.81 7.90
N PRO A 53 16.05 -11.76 6.72
CA PRO A 53 15.55 -11.03 5.57
C PRO A 53 14.12 -11.44 5.21
N LEU A 54 13.30 -10.46 4.80
CA LEU A 54 11.93 -10.73 4.35
C LEU A 54 11.95 -11.66 3.14
N VAL A 55 11.26 -12.80 3.26
CA VAL A 55 11.02 -13.72 2.15
C VAL A 55 9.90 -13.16 1.29
N ILE A 56 10.18 -12.97 0.00
CA ILE A 56 9.24 -12.47 -0.99
C ILE A 56 9.11 -13.52 -2.10
N THR A 57 7.92 -14.10 -2.23
CA THR A 57 7.63 -15.03 -3.32
C THR A 57 7.05 -14.27 -4.50
N ARG A 58 7.67 -14.38 -5.66
CA ARG A 58 7.20 -13.81 -6.93
C ARG A 58 6.40 -14.84 -7.69
N VAL A 59 5.18 -14.50 -8.06
CA VAL A 59 4.30 -15.33 -8.88
C VAL A 59 3.70 -14.50 -10.01
N ARG A 60 3.43 -15.14 -11.15
CA ARG A 60 2.98 -14.48 -12.38
C ARG A 60 1.58 -14.89 -12.81
N SER A 61 0.98 -15.84 -12.10
CA SER A 61 -0.33 -16.37 -12.46
C SER A 61 -1.01 -17.01 -11.26
N GLN A 62 -2.33 -17.20 -11.38
CA GLN A 62 -3.10 -17.92 -10.37
C GLN A 62 -2.58 -19.34 -10.10
N PRO A 63 -2.24 -20.18 -11.13
CA PRO A 63 -1.68 -21.51 -10.86
C PRO A 63 -0.35 -21.48 -10.10
N GLU A 64 0.56 -20.53 -10.41
CA GLU A 64 1.80 -20.35 -9.64
C GLU A 64 1.50 -19.97 -8.19
N PHE A 65 0.54 -19.08 -7.96
CA PHE A 65 0.10 -18.69 -6.62
C PHE A 65 -0.52 -19.87 -5.87
N GLN A 66 -1.40 -20.64 -6.50
CA GLN A 66 -1.99 -21.83 -5.88
C GLN A 66 -0.94 -22.88 -5.50
N LYS A 67 0.06 -23.08 -6.37
CA LYS A 67 1.22 -23.95 -6.06
C LYS A 67 1.99 -23.43 -4.83
N HIS A 68 2.27 -22.15 -4.78
CA HIS A 68 2.91 -21.53 -3.60
C HIS A 68 2.03 -21.68 -2.34
N ARG A 69 0.72 -21.41 -2.44
CA ARG A 69 -0.22 -21.61 -1.32
C ARG A 69 -0.24 -23.04 -0.83
N ALA A 70 -0.23 -24.02 -1.73
CA ALA A 70 -0.17 -25.44 -1.35
C ALA A 70 1.12 -25.78 -0.57
N GLN A 71 2.25 -25.18 -0.92
CA GLN A 71 3.52 -25.35 -0.20
C GLN A 71 3.47 -24.81 1.23
N ILE A 72 2.85 -23.64 1.45
CA ILE A 72 2.77 -23.01 2.77
C ILE A 72 1.51 -23.42 3.54
N ASN A 73 0.59 -24.17 2.94
CA ASN A 73 -0.66 -24.59 3.56
C ASN A 73 -0.50 -25.27 4.92
N PRO A 74 0.51 -26.12 5.16
CA PRO A 74 0.74 -26.68 6.49
C PRO A 74 1.05 -25.67 7.58
N GLU A 75 1.59 -24.49 7.22
CA GLU A 75 1.95 -23.43 8.15
C GLU A 75 0.79 -22.48 8.45
N LEU A 76 -0.22 -22.40 7.57
CA LEU A 76 -1.29 -21.40 7.67
C LEU A 76 -2.09 -21.48 8.97
N PRO A 77 -2.51 -22.68 9.47
CA PRO A 77 -3.21 -22.76 10.74
C PRO A 77 -2.39 -22.22 11.91
N ALA A 78 -1.08 -22.53 11.92
CA ALA A 78 -0.18 -22.03 12.97
C ALA A 78 0.01 -20.50 12.89
N ARG A 79 0.07 -19.94 11.66
CA ARG A 79 0.13 -18.47 11.44
C ARG A 79 -1.15 -17.79 11.94
N GLN A 80 -2.31 -18.30 11.56
CA GLN A 80 -3.61 -17.78 11.97
C GLN A 80 -3.80 -17.86 13.49
N GLU A 81 -3.40 -18.99 14.09
CA GLU A 81 -3.47 -19.14 15.55
C GLU A 81 -2.54 -18.15 16.26
N ALA A 82 -1.31 -17.98 15.77
CA ALA A 82 -0.38 -16.99 16.31
C ALA A 82 -0.92 -15.56 16.18
N GLU A 83 -1.62 -15.24 15.09
CA GLU A 83 -2.28 -13.94 14.89
C GLU A 83 -3.45 -13.74 15.86
N ARG A 84 -4.29 -14.78 16.08
CA ARG A 84 -5.37 -14.73 17.08
C ARG A 84 -4.84 -14.51 18.49
N GLN A 85 -3.71 -15.16 18.84
CA GLN A 85 -3.07 -14.97 20.14
C GLN A 85 -2.46 -13.58 20.33
N LEU A 86 -2.07 -12.90 19.26
CA LEU A 86 -1.60 -11.51 19.29
C LEU A 86 -2.74 -10.52 19.48
N ALA A 87 -3.93 -10.83 18.94
CA ALA A 87 -5.10 -9.97 19.00
C ALA A 87 -5.71 -9.99 20.40
N GLN A 88 -5.52 -8.92 21.16
CA GLN A 88 -6.03 -8.78 22.53
C GLN A 88 -7.45 -8.20 22.53
N PRO A 89 -8.30 -8.56 23.47
CA PRO A 89 -9.72 -8.17 23.52
C PRO A 89 -9.96 -6.71 23.96
N PHE A 90 -8.95 -5.87 23.93
CA PHE A 90 -9.04 -4.46 24.26
C PHE A 90 -9.27 -3.60 23.00
N PRO A 91 -9.85 -2.40 23.14
CA PRO A 91 -10.04 -1.49 22.02
C PRO A 91 -8.74 -1.19 21.24
N SER A 92 -7.60 -1.18 21.96
CA SER A 92 -6.27 -1.03 21.39
C SER A 92 -5.27 -1.94 22.13
N PHE A 93 -4.28 -2.44 21.41
CA PHE A 93 -3.20 -3.24 21.99
C PHE A 93 -1.89 -3.03 21.22
N THR A 94 -0.81 -3.54 21.77
CA THR A 94 0.49 -3.44 21.12
C THR A 94 1.11 -4.82 20.89
N THR A 95 1.88 -4.94 19.81
CA THR A 95 2.59 -6.16 19.43
C THR A 95 4.06 -5.84 19.16
N SER A 96 4.96 -6.58 19.81
CA SER A 96 6.41 -6.44 19.59
C SER A 96 6.82 -6.86 18.18
N GLY A 97 7.72 -6.10 17.56
CA GLY A 97 8.34 -6.47 16.30
C GLY A 97 9.45 -5.51 15.89
N PHE A 98 9.97 -5.69 14.70
CA PHE A 98 11.03 -4.85 14.12
C PHE A 98 10.47 -3.97 13.00
N CYS A 99 10.57 -2.67 13.14
CA CYS A 99 10.19 -1.75 12.07
C CYS A 99 11.34 -1.60 11.08
N PHE A 100 11.19 -2.17 9.88
CA PHE A 100 12.17 -2.03 8.81
C PHE A 100 12.43 -0.54 8.46
N VAL A 101 11.40 0.29 8.44
CA VAL A 101 11.51 1.70 8.11
C VAL A 101 12.35 2.48 9.12
N CYS A 102 12.19 2.18 10.41
CA CYS A 102 12.92 2.83 11.50
C CYS A 102 14.23 2.12 11.89
N GLN A 103 14.47 0.91 11.35
CA GLN A 103 15.58 0.03 11.70
C GLN A 103 15.67 -0.21 13.23
N LYS A 104 14.52 -0.48 13.87
CA LYS A 104 14.43 -0.64 15.33
C LYS A 104 13.31 -1.57 15.74
N ARG A 105 13.53 -2.31 16.83
CA ARG A 105 12.46 -3.00 17.55
C ARG A 105 11.50 -1.96 18.16
N THR A 106 10.21 -2.27 18.14
CA THR A 106 9.15 -1.38 18.61
C THR A 106 7.91 -2.17 19.01
N GLN A 107 6.98 -1.48 19.67
CA GLN A 107 5.62 -1.95 19.92
C GLN A 107 4.71 -1.36 18.86
N PHE A 108 4.19 -2.18 17.95
CA PHE A 108 3.23 -1.76 16.95
C PHE A 108 1.85 -1.62 17.59
N LEU A 109 1.19 -0.50 17.36
CA LEU A 109 -0.18 -0.26 17.82
C LEU A 109 -1.17 -0.88 16.84
N SER A 110 -2.17 -1.58 17.38
CA SER A 110 -3.33 -2.10 16.65
C SER A 110 -4.62 -1.69 17.35
N LEU A 111 -5.65 -1.44 16.55
CA LEU A 111 -7.01 -1.10 16.96
C LEU A 111 -7.97 -2.10 16.34
N TRP A 112 -9.14 -2.29 16.93
CA TRP A 112 -10.21 -3.13 16.36
C TRP A 112 -11.07 -2.41 15.32
N GLU A 113 -10.77 -1.16 15.04
CA GLU A 113 -11.36 -0.44 13.90
C GLU A 113 -11.06 -1.19 12.59
N LEU A 114 -11.98 -1.18 11.66
CA LEU A 114 -11.89 -1.89 10.38
C LEU A 114 -11.77 -3.42 10.50
N ALA A 115 -12.00 -4.00 11.67
CA ALA A 115 -12.13 -5.46 11.81
C ALA A 115 -13.32 -5.97 11.00
N PHE A 116 -13.25 -7.19 10.53
CA PHE A 116 -14.27 -7.80 9.68
C PHE A 116 -14.74 -9.14 10.26
N SER A 117 -15.96 -9.56 9.91
CA SER A 117 -16.53 -10.82 10.41
C SER A 117 -16.25 -11.97 9.44
N VAL A 118 -15.72 -13.08 9.97
CA VAL A 118 -15.52 -14.34 9.25
C VAL A 118 -16.14 -15.47 10.05
N GLY A 119 -17.14 -16.14 9.47
CA GLY A 119 -17.82 -17.25 10.15
C GLY A 119 -18.44 -16.89 11.50
N GLY A 120 -18.86 -15.63 11.70
CA GLY A 120 -19.42 -15.12 12.96
C GLY A 120 -18.39 -14.70 14.01
N HIS A 121 -17.10 -14.78 13.70
CA HIS A 121 -16.01 -14.31 14.54
C HIS A 121 -15.42 -13.01 13.98
N LEU A 122 -15.05 -12.09 14.89
CA LEU A 122 -14.37 -10.85 14.53
C LEU A 122 -12.90 -11.12 14.27
N GLU A 123 -12.43 -10.79 13.07
CA GLU A 123 -11.03 -10.93 12.65
C GLU A 123 -10.38 -9.56 12.52
N MET A 124 -9.14 -9.46 12.98
CA MET A 124 -8.35 -8.24 12.91
C MET A 124 -7.93 -7.91 11.48
N ASN A 125 -8.13 -6.68 11.05
CA ASN A 125 -7.55 -6.19 9.80
C ASN A 125 -6.07 -5.82 9.99
N TRP A 126 -5.21 -6.81 10.04
CA TRP A 126 -3.76 -6.62 10.22
C TRP A 126 -3.13 -5.70 9.17
N ARG A 127 -3.67 -5.69 7.95
CA ARG A 127 -3.16 -4.88 6.84
C ARG A 127 -3.17 -3.39 7.15
N GLU A 128 -4.24 -2.89 7.76
CA GLU A 128 -4.43 -1.47 8.04
C GLU A 128 -3.96 -1.06 9.46
N HIS A 129 -3.58 -2.02 10.28
CA HIS A 129 -3.09 -1.81 11.64
C HIS A 129 -1.58 -2.05 11.79
N MET A 130 -1.10 -2.42 12.95
CA MET A 130 0.33 -2.58 13.27
C MET A 130 1.11 -1.28 13.03
N GLN A 131 0.55 -0.16 13.46
CA GLN A 131 1.17 1.16 13.28
C GLN A 131 2.44 1.30 14.10
N CYS A 132 3.53 1.68 13.46
CA CYS A 132 4.79 2.00 14.17
C CYS A 132 4.66 3.36 14.85
N PRO A 133 4.92 3.48 16.18
CA PRO A 133 4.80 4.76 16.89
C PRO A 133 5.83 5.81 16.46
N ARG A 134 6.91 5.39 15.76
CA ARG A 134 7.99 6.27 15.29
C ARG A 134 7.72 6.86 13.92
N CYS A 135 7.57 5.99 12.88
CA CYS A 135 7.31 6.46 11.51
C CYS A 135 5.83 6.69 11.23
N ARG A 136 4.93 6.24 12.09
CA ARG A 136 3.47 6.37 11.98
C ARG A 136 2.86 5.61 10.79
N LEU A 137 3.64 4.76 10.14
CA LEU A 137 3.17 3.93 9.03
C LEU A 137 2.56 2.63 9.57
N ASN A 138 1.46 2.19 8.98
CA ASN A 138 0.79 0.92 9.27
C ASN A 138 1.54 -0.26 8.62
N ASN A 139 1.01 -1.47 8.76
CA ASN A 139 1.59 -2.69 8.18
C ASN A 139 1.81 -2.52 6.67
N ARG A 140 0.76 -2.23 5.91
CA ARG A 140 0.79 -2.07 4.44
C ARG A 140 1.85 -1.08 3.98
N MET A 141 1.85 0.13 4.55
CA MET A 141 2.79 1.19 4.19
C MET A 141 4.25 0.82 4.52
N ARG A 142 4.50 0.17 5.66
CA ARG A 142 5.85 -0.31 6.02
C ARG A 142 6.32 -1.41 5.09
N ALA A 143 5.42 -2.33 4.73
CA ALA A 143 5.71 -3.39 3.79
C ALA A 143 6.01 -2.82 2.39
N SER A 144 5.27 -1.81 1.92
CA SER A 144 5.52 -1.14 0.63
C SER A 144 6.94 -0.57 0.55
N ILE A 145 7.41 0.09 1.62
CA ILE A 145 8.80 0.60 1.68
C ILE A 145 9.80 -0.57 1.68
N HIS A 146 9.53 -1.63 2.44
CA HIS A 146 10.42 -2.79 2.48
C HIS A 146 10.53 -3.47 1.10
N LEU A 147 9.39 -3.68 0.43
CA LEU A 147 9.35 -4.22 -0.92
C LEU A 147 10.05 -3.30 -1.92
N LEU A 148 9.81 -1.98 -1.86
CA LEU A 148 10.49 -1.00 -2.69
C LEU A 148 12.02 -1.14 -2.59
N MET A 149 12.54 -1.20 -1.36
CA MET A 149 13.99 -1.31 -1.13
C MET A 149 14.56 -2.68 -1.52
N LYS A 150 13.78 -3.77 -1.39
CA LYS A 150 14.23 -5.14 -1.73
C LYS A 150 14.10 -5.48 -3.22
N THR A 151 13.12 -4.90 -3.93
CA THR A 151 12.82 -5.32 -5.31
C THR A 151 13.23 -4.30 -6.37
N ILE A 152 13.31 -3.03 -6.00
CA ILE A 152 13.67 -1.91 -6.90
C ILE A 152 14.98 -1.27 -6.47
N ALA A 153 15.16 -1.02 -5.16
CA ALA A 153 16.31 -0.37 -4.55
C ALA A 153 16.63 1.01 -5.19
N PRO A 154 15.66 1.96 -5.21
CA PRO A 154 15.92 3.27 -5.77
C PRO A 154 17.01 4.00 -4.99
N THR A 155 17.77 4.85 -5.67
CA THR A 155 18.76 5.74 -5.08
C THR A 155 18.19 7.13 -4.85
N THR A 156 18.95 8.01 -4.20
CA THR A 156 18.58 9.43 -4.05
C THR A 156 18.47 10.17 -5.38
N GLU A 157 19.09 9.66 -6.45
CA GLU A 157 19.03 10.21 -7.80
C GLU A 157 17.85 9.70 -8.63
N SER A 158 17.13 8.69 -8.13
CA SER A 158 15.99 8.10 -8.84
C SER A 158 14.86 9.11 -8.95
N ARG A 159 14.33 9.28 -10.15
CA ARG A 159 13.10 10.05 -10.41
C ARG A 159 11.91 9.15 -10.12
N ILE A 160 11.18 9.46 -9.07
CA ILE A 160 10.05 8.65 -8.60
C ILE A 160 8.77 9.44 -8.76
N TYR A 161 7.73 8.80 -9.27
CA TYR A 161 6.38 9.33 -9.26
C TYR A 161 5.50 8.51 -8.33
N ALA A 162 4.74 9.17 -7.45
CA ALA A 162 3.71 8.56 -6.62
C ALA A 162 2.35 9.08 -7.03
N THR A 163 1.37 8.20 -7.17
CA THR A 163 -0.01 8.56 -7.56
C THR A 163 -0.82 9.14 -6.40
N GLU A 164 -0.14 9.52 -5.34
CA GLU A 164 -0.67 10.14 -4.12
C GLU A 164 0.28 11.25 -3.65
N GLN A 165 -0.23 12.22 -2.92
CA GLN A 165 0.58 13.32 -2.35
C GLN A 165 0.19 13.63 -0.89
N SER A 166 -0.92 13.11 -0.41
CA SER A 166 -1.51 13.44 0.90
C SER A 166 -1.25 12.37 1.97
N SER A 167 -0.76 11.19 1.60
CA SER A 167 -0.61 10.07 2.52
C SER A 167 0.61 10.21 3.45
N PRO A 168 0.59 9.56 4.63
CA PRO A 168 1.77 9.44 5.50
C PRO A 168 2.95 8.75 4.79
N LEU A 169 2.68 7.83 3.87
CA LEU A 169 3.68 7.13 3.08
C LEU A 169 4.42 8.10 2.15
N PHE A 170 3.69 8.93 1.40
CA PHE A 170 4.28 9.94 0.54
C PHE A 170 5.13 10.94 1.33
N VAL A 171 4.60 11.43 2.47
CA VAL A 171 5.34 12.37 3.35
C VAL A 171 6.65 11.76 3.85
N TYR A 172 6.66 10.46 4.15
CA TYR A 172 7.90 9.76 4.51
C TYR A 172 8.86 9.64 3.32
N LEU A 173 8.39 9.15 2.18
CA LEU A 173 9.22 8.91 0.99
C LEU A 173 9.84 10.22 0.45
N ARG A 174 9.12 11.34 0.50
CA ARG A 174 9.63 12.64 0.08
C ARG A 174 10.84 13.12 0.88
N LYS A 175 10.97 12.70 2.14
CA LYS A 175 12.16 12.98 2.95
C LYS A 175 13.38 12.16 2.53
N CYS A 176 13.14 10.98 1.94
CA CYS A 176 14.19 10.04 1.55
C CYS A 176 14.63 10.22 0.09
N PHE A 177 13.73 10.69 -0.78
CA PHE A 177 13.95 10.80 -2.22
C PHE A 177 13.68 12.23 -2.70
N PRO A 178 14.73 13.04 -2.92
CA PRO A 178 14.58 14.45 -3.30
C PRO A 178 13.82 14.66 -4.61
N PHE A 179 13.93 13.70 -5.55
CA PHE A 179 13.26 13.76 -6.87
C PHE A 179 11.93 13.00 -6.92
N LEU A 180 11.30 12.77 -5.75
CA LEU A 180 9.94 12.25 -5.68
C LEU A 180 8.94 13.35 -6.07
N GLN A 181 8.09 13.05 -7.04
CA GLN A 181 6.92 13.83 -7.41
C GLN A 181 5.67 13.07 -7.02
N GLY A 182 4.66 13.77 -6.53
CA GLY A 182 3.36 13.21 -6.24
C GLY A 182 2.26 14.00 -6.94
N SER A 183 1.07 13.42 -7.03
CA SER A 183 -0.13 14.11 -7.48
C SER A 183 -1.38 13.54 -6.82
N GLU A 184 -2.48 14.28 -6.96
CA GLU A 184 -3.83 13.87 -6.58
C GLU A 184 -4.76 14.11 -7.76
N PHE A 185 -5.85 13.35 -7.86
CA PHE A 185 -6.96 13.72 -8.71
C PHE A 185 -7.83 14.71 -7.96
N THR A 186 -7.82 15.98 -8.35
CA THR A 186 -8.53 17.07 -7.66
C THR A 186 -9.52 17.73 -8.60
N GLN A 187 -10.65 18.16 -8.05
CA GLN A 187 -11.53 19.07 -8.78
C GLN A 187 -10.95 20.50 -8.73
N ASP A 188 -11.26 21.34 -9.73
CA ASP A 188 -10.69 22.69 -9.91
C ASP A 188 -10.77 23.60 -8.68
N SER A 189 -11.77 23.39 -7.81
CA SER A 189 -11.94 24.16 -6.56
C SER A 189 -10.80 23.96 -5.54
N ASP A 190 -10.08 22.86 -5.60
CA ASP A 190 -9.01 22.51 -4.65
C ASP A 190 -7.65 23.10 -5.03
N LEU A 191 -7.52 23.62 -6.25
CA LEU A 191 -6.27 24.19 -6.78
C LEU A 191 -5.99 25.62 -6.25
N VAL A 192 -6.95 26.27 -5.59
CA VAL A 192 -6.93 27.70 -5.24
C VAL A 192 -6.51 27.97 -3.79
N SER A 193 -5.63 27.19 -3.21
CA SER A 193 -4.96 27.62 -1.99
C SER A 193 -3.65 28.34 -2.33
N GLU A 194 -3.74 29.64 -2.62
CA GLU A 194 -2.63 30.50 -3.04
C GLU A 194 -1.51 30.68 -2.00
N ASN A 195 -1.67 30.14 -0.77
CA ASN A 195 -0.81 30.53 0.36
C ASN A 195 -0.10 29.41 1.10
N THR A 196 0.07 28.22 0.53
CA THR A 196 0.86 27.17 1.18
C THR A 196 1.96 26.60 0.27
N SER A 197 3.15 26.48 0.83
CA SER A 197 4.33 25.82 0.24
C SER A 197 4.12 24.35 -0.16
N ASN A 198 2.92 23.82 -0.08
CA ASN A 198 2.47 22.48 -0.41
C ASN A 198 1.36 22.48 -1.46
N LYS A 199 1.62 23.10 -2.61
CA LYS A 199 0.66 23.04 -3.73
C LYS A 199 0.50 21.58 -4.17
N LEU A 200 -0.74 21.06 -4.09
CA LEU A 200 -1.08 19.76 -4.64
C LEU A 200 -0.99 19.83 -6.17
N ARG A 201 -0.31 18.86 -6.77
CA ARG A 201 -0.29 18.70 -8.21
C ARG A 201 -1.52 17.90 -8.61
N HIS A 202 -2.30 18.41 -9.56
CA HIS A 202 -3.36 17.65 -10.19
C HIS A 202 -2.79 16.79 -11.33
N GLU A 203 -3.16 15.51 -11.38
CA GLU A 203 -2.97 14.63 -12.53
C GLU A 203 -4.16 13.69 -12.66
N ASP A 204 -4.56 13.46 -13.90
CA ASP A 204 -5.44 12.35 -14.27
C ASP A 204 -4.56 11.18 -14.74
N LEU A 205 -4.62 10.05 -14.02
CA LEU A 205 -3.80 8.89 -14.33
C LEU A 205 -4.13 8.28 -15.72
N THR A 206 -5.32 8.56 -16.27
CA THR A 206 -5.67 8.13 -17.63
C THR A 206 -5.04 9.00 -18.69
N ARG A 207 -4.49 10.16 -18.31
CA ARG A 207 -3.88 11.15 -19.21
C ARG A 207 -2.84 12.00 -18.48
N LEU A 208 -1.72 11.39 -18.11
CA LEU A 208 -0.64 12.07 -17.38
C LEU A 208 0.01 13.19 -18.20
N SER A 209 0.20 14.35 -17.59
CA SER A 209 0.86 15.49 -18.23
C SER A 209 2.39 15.31 -18.40
N PHE A 210 2.97 14.25 -17.82
CA PHE A 210 4.40 13.98 -17.88
C PHE A 210 4.84 13.51 -19.27
N PRO A 211 6.04 13.90 -19.74
CA PRO A 211 6.64 13.34 -20.95
C PRO A 211 6.87 11.83 -20.84
N THR A 212 6.96 11.17 -21.99
CA THR A 212 7.42 9.77 -22.08
C THR A 212 8.80 9.62 -21.43
N HIS A 213 9.03 8.49 -20.75
CA HIS A 213 10.33 8.15 -20.12
C HIS A 213 10.81 9.16 -19.05
N SER A 214 9.90 9.67 -18.26
CA SER A 214 10.19 10.66 -17.19
C SER A 214 10.73 10.03 -15.90
N PHE A 215 10.28 8.82 -15.56
CA PHE A 215 10.49 8.23 -14.24
C PHE A 215 11.24 6.91 -14.27
N ASP A 216 12.08 6.69 -13.25
CA ASP A 216 12.73 5.42 -12.99
C ASP A 216 11.79 4.47 -12.24
N VAL A 217 10.93 5.05 -11.37
CA VAL A 217 9.99 4.30 -10.52
C VAL A 217 8.64 4.99 -10.47
N ILE A 218 7.56 4.20 -10.52
CA ILE A 218 6.20 4.65 -10.20
C ILE A 218 5.71 3.87 -8.98
N LEU A 219 5.04 4.56 -8.06
CA LEU A 219 4.42 4.01 -6.86
C LEU A 219 2.92 4.32 -6.87
N SER A 220 2.07 3.29 -6.72
CA SER A 220 0.62 3.45 -6.69
C SER A 220 0.01 2.50 -5.67
N PHE A 221 -0.53 3.02 -4.58
CA PHE A 221 -1.03 2.19 -3.50
C PHE A 221 -2.50 2.48 -3.23
N ASP A 222 -3.35 1.50 -3.59
CA ASP A 222 -4.81 1.55 -3.45
C ASP A 222 -5.41 2.82 -4.10
N VAL A 223 -5.11 3.02 -5.40
CA VAL A 223 -5.59 4.15 -6.21
C VAL A 223 -6.33 3.67 -7.46
N LEU A 224 -5.82 2.61 -8.11
CA LEU A 224 -6.30 2.18 -9.44
C LEU A 224 -7.73 1.62 -9.41
N GLU A 225 -8.20 1.14 -8.28
CA GLU A 225 -9.58 0.71 -8.07
C GLU A 225 -10.60 1.85 -8.14
N HIS A 226 -10.14 3.09 -8.00
CA HIS A 226 -10.97 4.31 -8.09
C HIS A 226 -11.03 4.91 -9.49
N ILE A 227 -10.33 4.31 -10.46
CA ILE A 227 -10.23 4.80 -11.83
C ILE A 227 -11.07 3.90 -12.74
N PRO A 228 -12.18 4.41 -13.31
CA PRO A 228 -13.02 3.61 -14.21
C PRO A 228 -12.26 3.03 -15.40
N ASP A 229 -11.41 3.86 -16.04
CA ASP A 229 -10.53 3.46 -17.14
C ASP A 229 -9.09 3.19 -16.65
N TYR A 230 -8.94 2.21 -15.76
CA TYR A 230 -7.64 1.81 -15.22
C TYR A 230 -6.68 1.26 -16.28
N ARG A 231 -7.19 0.77 -17.44
CA ARG A 231 -6.33 0.31 -18.54
C ARG A 231 -5.57 1.45 -19.19
N SER A 232 -6.23 2.58 -19.41
CA SER A 232 -5.55 3.82 -19.83
C SER A 232 -4.55 4.30 -18.78
N ALA A 233 -4.87 4.17 -17.48
CA ALA A 233 -3.94 4.50 -16.42
C ALA A 233 -2.69 3.59 -16.44
N PHE A 234 -2.83 2.28 -16.69
CA PHE A 234 -1.68 1.40 -16.90
C PHE A 234 -0.83 1.83 -18.09
N ALA A 235 -1.45 2.16 -19.24
CA ALA A 235 -0.74 2.59 -20.43
C ALA A 235 0.05 3.90 -20.20
N GLU A 236 -0.52 4.86 -19.49
CA GLU A 236 0.14 6.11 -19.13
C GLU A 236 1.28 5.91 -18.13
N CYS A 237 1.11 5.02 -17.13
CA CYS A 237 2.19 4.61 -16.25
C CYS A 237 3.33 3.96 -17.07
N ALA A 238 3.02 3.02 -17.94
CA ALA A 238 4.02 2.40 -18.82
C ALA A 238 4.70 3.44 -19.73
N ARG A 239 3.95 4.37 -20.34
CA ARG A 239 4.50 5.43 -21.19
C ARG A 239 5.49 6.31 -20.45
N THR A 240 5.14 6.74 -19.25
CA THR A 240 5.94 7.69 -18.47
C THR A 240 7.14 7.04 -17.76
N LEU A 241 7.16 5.73 -17.58
CA LEU A 241 8.35 4.99 -17.14
C LEU A 241 9.44 5.01 -18.21
N LYS A 242 10.69 5.14 -17.80
CA LYS A 242 11.87 4.89 -18.62
C LYS A 242 11.97 3.41 -19.03
N PRO A 243 12.71 3.05 -20.10
CA PRO A 243 13.08 1.66 -20.35
C PRO A 243 13.72 1.02 -19.10
N ALA A 244 13.31 -0.21 -18.75
CA ALA A 244 13.65 -0.91 -17.52
C ALA A 244 13.19 -0.23 -16.20
N GLY A 245 12.39 0.84 -16.30
CA GLY A 245 11.73 1.45 -15.15
C GLY A 245 10.71 0.51 -14.53
N LYS A 246 10.39 0.71 -13.26
CA LYS A 246 9.56 -0.24 -12.50
C LYS A 246 8.40 0.47 -11.82
N MET A 247 7.28 -0.25 -11.72
CA MET A 247 6.11 0.18 -10.94
C MET A 247 5.89 -0.80 -9.79
N LEU A 248 5.73 -0.27 -8.58
CA LEU A 248 5.28 -1.01 -7.40
C LEU A 248 3.89 -0.52 -7.02
N LEU A 249 2.94 -1.44 -6.90
CA LEU A 249 1.55 -1.07 -6.65
C LEU A 249 0.83 -2.04 -5.71
N SER A 250 -0.23 -1.56 -5.08
CA SER A 250 -1.26 -2.36 -4.42
C SER A 250 -2.65 -1.94 -4.90
N VAL A 251 -3.55 -2.91 -4.88
CA VAL A 251 -4.97 -2.75 -5.22
C VAL A 251 -5.78 -3.78 -4.42
N PRO A 252 -7.09 -3.61 -4.23
CA PRO A 252 -7.97 -4.69 -3.79
C PRO A 252 -7.90 -5.85 -4.79
N PHE A 253 -7.37 -6.99 -4.31
CA PHE A 253 -7.04 -8.13 -5.18
C PHE A 253 -7.65 -9.43 -4.64
N ASP A 254 -8.49 -10.06 -5.44
CA ASP A 254 -8.98 -11.41 -5.14
C ASP A 254 -8.07 -12.47 -5.78
N ALA A 255 -7.19 -13.04 -4.96
CA ALA A 255 -6.28 -14.09 -5.40
C ALA A 255 -6.98 -15.40 -5.83
N ASN A 256 -8.28 -15.56 -5.54
CA ASN A 256 -9.07 -16.72 -5.99
C ASN A 256 -9.73 -16.46 -7.34
N SER A 257 -9.86 -15.21 -7.79
CA SER A 257 -10.50 -14.85 -9.05
C SER A 257 -9.48 -14.68 -10.17
N VAL A 258 -9.76 -15.29 -11.33
CA VAL A 258 -9.00 -15.00 -12.56
C VAL A 258 -9.42 -13.63 -13.11
N ARG A 259 -10.71 -13.30 -13.06
CA ARG A 259 -11.29 -12.09 -13.65
C ARG A 259 -11.32 -10.94 -12.64
N ASN A 260 -11.18 -9.72 -13.14
CA ASN A 260 -11.50 -8.54 -12.37
C ASN A 260 -13.02 -8.49 -12.12
N GLN A 261 -13.42 -8.05 -10.94
CA GLN A 261 -14.80 -7.85 -10.58
C GLN A 261 -15.16 -6.37 -10.75
N ILE A 262 -15.81 -6.03 -11.84
CA ILE A 262 -16.31 -4.67 -12.06
C ILE A 262 -17.53 -4.45 -11.18
N ARG A 263 -17.48 -3.47 -10.31
CA ARG A 263 -18.54 -3.13 -9.33
C ARG A 263 -19.41 -1.99 -9.83
N VAL A 264 -18.78 -1.06 -10.53
CA VAL A 264 -19.40 0.17 -11.02
C VAL A 264 -18.89 0.46 -12.43
N GLN A 265 -19.79 0.93 -13.31
CA GLN A 265 -19.43 1.39 -14.65
C GLN A 265 -19.79 2.86 -14.83
N LEU A 266 -18.90 3.60 -15.48
CA LEU A 266 -19.17 4.95 -15.96
C LEU A 266 -19.67 4.83 -17.40
N ARG A 267 -20.93 5.20 -17.64
CA ARG A 267 -21.53 5.21 -18.99
C ARG A 267 -21.00 6.38 -19.81
N LYS A 268 -21.15 6.30 -21.13
CA LYS A 268 -20.70 7.34 -22.07
C LYS A 268 -21.34 8.71 -21.84
N ASP A 269 -22.54 8.75 -21.28
CA ASP A 269 -23.26 9.96 -20.90
C ASP A 269 -22.82 10.55 -19.55
N GLY A 270 -21.82 9.94 -18.91
CA GLY A 270 -21.33 10.34 -17.59
C GLY A 270 -22.13 9.78 -16.40
N THR A 271 -23.18 8.99 -16.66
CA THR A 271 -23.94 8.38 -15.57
C THR A 271 -23.22 7.18 -14.97
N ILE A 272 -23.37 6.99 -13.65
CA ILE A 272 -22.80 5.88 -12.89
C ILE A 272 -23.81 4.75 -12.82
N GLU A 273 -23.41 3.55 -13.25
CA GLU A 273 -24.19 2.32 -13.13
C GLU A 273 -23.55 1.39 -12.10
N TYR A 274 -24.30 1.10 -11.03
CA TYR A 274 -23.88 0.17 -9.98
C TYR A 274 -24.24 -1.26 -10.39
N LEU A 275 -23.23 -2.10 -10.64
CA LEU A 275 -23.39 -3.51 -10.94
C LEU A 275 -23.43 -4.35 -9.66
N LEU A 276 -22.80 -3.86 -8.59
CA LEU A 276 -22.79 -4.42 -7.25
C LEU A 276 -23.09 -3.32 -6.23
N PRO A 277 -23.42 -3.64 -4.99
CA PRO A 277 -23.58 -2.64 -3.93
C PRO A 277 -22.36 -1.71 -3.88
N PRO A 278 -22.56 -0.39 -3.76
CA PRO A 278 -21.45 0.55 -3.76
C PRO A 278 -20.50 0.29 -2.59
N GLU A 279 -19.21 0.42 -2.86
CA GLU A 279 -18.14 0.30 -1.89
C GLU A 279 -17.30 1.58 -1.93
N TYR A 280 -17.07 2.17 -0.77
CA TYR A 280 -16.26 3.38 -0.63
C TYR A 280 -15.06 3.08 0.26
N HIS A 281 -13.90 3.52 -0.15
CA HIS A 281 -12.69 3.48 0.66
C HIS A 281 -12.45 4.83 1.32
N ASP A 282 -11.79 4.84 2.47
CA ASP A 282 -11.45 6.05 3.17
C ASP A 282 -10.50 6.93 2.33
N ASP A 283 -10.86 8.20 2.21
CA ASP A 283 -10.05 9.22 1.52
C ASP A 283 -9.74 10.35 2.52
N PRO A 284 -8.47 10.65 2.81
CA PRO A 284 -8.10 11.73 3.72
C PRO A 284 -8.63 13.10 3.32
N ARG A 285 -9.04 13.27 2.07
CA ARG A 285 -9.50 14.52 1.46
C ARG A 285 -11.02 14.59 1.30
N ASN A 286 -11.67 13.43 1.21
CA ASN A 286 -13.12 13.35 1.05
C ASN A 286 -13.74 12.51 2.18
N PRO A 287 -14.48 13.11 3.12
CA PRO A 287 -15.11 12.38 4.22
C PRO A 287 -16.18 11.37 3.76
N GLU A 288 -16.69 11.49 2.54
CA GLU A 288 -17.60 10.50 1.94
C GLU A 288 -16.85 9.30 1.37
N GLY A 289 -15.51 9.36 1.33
CA GLY A 289 -14.64 8.34 0.76
C GLY A 289 -14.57 8.39 -0.76
N CYS A 290 -13.84 7.44 -1.33
CA CYS A 290 -13.65 7.28 -2.76
C CYS A 290 -14.35 6.00 -3.26
N LEU A 291 -15.17 6.11 -4.30
CA LEU A 291 -15.93 4.98 -4.86
C LEU A 291 -14.98 3.94 -5.48
N CYS A 292 -15.18 2.67 -5.14
CA CYS A 292 -14.44 1.54 -5.71
C CYS A 292 -15.15 1.03 -6.96
N PHE A 293 -14.54 1.18 -8.13
CA PHE A 293 -15.07 0.74 -9.43
C PHE A 293 -14.83 -0.74 -9.67
N GLN A 294 -13.72 -1.30 -9.20
CA GLN A 294 -13.38 -2.70 -9.41
C GLN A 294 -12.50 -3.28 -8.31
N HIS A 295 -12.63 -4.59 -8.10
CA HIS A 295 -11.61 -5.42 -7.47
C HIS A 295 -10.85 -6.19 -8.55
N PHE A 296 -9.55 -6.31 -8.40
CA PHE A 296 -8.71 -6.95 -9.41
C PHE A 296 -8.58 -8.46 -9.18
N GLY A 297 -8.46 -9.20 -10.27
CA GLY A 297 -8.09 -10.60 -10.34
C GLY A 297 -6.78 -10.80 -11.11
N TRP A 298 -6.44 -12.05 -11.41
CA TRP A 298 -5.17 -12.36 -12.08
C TRP A 298 -5.07 -11.84 -13.51
N GLU A 299 -6.19 -11.56 -14.19
CA GLU A 299 -6.16 -10.95 -15.53
C GLU A 299 -5.53 -9.56 -15.52
N MET A 300 -5.51 -8.83 -14.38
CA MET A 300 -4.83 -7.56 -14.24
C MET A 300 -3.36 -7.65 -14.70
N LEU A 301 -2.67 -8.75 -14.41
CA LEU A 301 -1.25 -8.92 -14.77
C LEU A 301 -1.06 -8.97 -16.30
N GLU A 302 -2.00 -9.58 -17.02
CA GLU A 302 -1.98 -9.63 -18.48
C GLU A 302 -2.35 -8.25 -19.07
N GLU A 303 -3.38 -7.59 -18.53
CA GLU A 303 -3.77 -6.23 -18.92
C GLU A 303 -2.61 -5.23 -18.76
N MET A 304 -1.83 -5.36 -17.68
CA MET A 304 -0.61 -4.55 -17.52
C MET A 304 0.43 -4.84 -18.61
N LYS A 305 0.60 -6.10 -19.02
CA LYS A 305 1.50 -6.43 -20.13
C LYS A 305 1.01 -5.85 -21.45
N GLU A 306 -0.29 -5.94 -21.73
CA GLU A 306 -0.91 -5.33 -22.90
C GLU A 306 -0.73 -3.80 -22.89
N ALA A 307 -0.72 -3.18 -21.73
CA ALA A 307 -0.47 -1.75 -21.55
C ALA A 307 1.00 -1.33 -21.75
N GLY A 308 1.94 -2.28 -21.92
CA GLY A 308 3.34 -2.00 -22.24
C GLY A 308 4.36 -2.37 -21.15
N PHE A 309 3.97 -3.10 -20.11
CA PHE A 309 4.93 -3.69 -19.17
C PHE A 309 5.45 -5.03 -19.72
N SER A 310 6.77 -5.21 -19.72
CA SER A 310 7.41 -6.44 -20.21
C SER A 310 7.25 -7.62 -19.24
N ARG A 311 7.22 -7.33 -17.95
CA ARG A 311 7.11 -8.32 -16.86
C ARG A 311 6.26 -7.80 -15.72
N VAL A 312 5.39 -8.66 -15.20
CA VAL A 312 4.54 -8.34 -14.04
C VAL A 312 4.55 -9.52 -13.06
N TRP A 313 4.66 -9.24 -11.78
CA TRP A 313 4.64 -10.22 -10.70
C TRP A 313 3.72 -9.77 -9.58
N ALA A 314 3.00 -10.70 -8.99
CA ALA A 314 2.47 -10.57 -7.65
C ALA A 314 3.57 -10.97 -6.65
N LEU A 315 3.78 -10.14 -5.65
CA LEU A 315 4.74 -10.33 -4.57
C LEU A 315 3.98 -10.77 -3.33
N SER A 316 4.06 -12.05 -2.99
CA SER A 316 3.47 -12.58 -1.76
C SER A 316 4.52 -12.56 -0.65
N TYR A 317 4.14 -12.06 0.53
CA TYR A 317 5.03 -11.93 1.68
C TYR A 317 4.26 -12.12 2.99
N TYR A 318 5.00 -12.51 4.01
CA TYR A 318 4.54 -12.62 5.39
C TYR A 318 5.73 -12.53 6.33
N SER A 319 5.61 -11.83 7.43
CA SER A 319 6.64 -11.85 8.48
C SER A 319 6.09 -11.39 9.83
N ARG A 320 6.09 -12.29 10.81
CA ARG A 320 5.76 -11.96 12.19
C ARG A 320 6.74 -10.95 12.78
N GLU A 321 8.02 -11.11 12.52
CA GLU A 321 9.09 -10.26 13.05
C GLU A 321 8.98 -8.81 12.56
N TYR A 322 8.65 -8.59 11.28
CA TYR A 322 8.43 -7.25 10.73
C TYR A 322 7.00 -6.73 10.97
N GLY A 323 6.12 -7.54 11.59
CA GLY A 323 4.71 -7.21 11.76
C GLY A 323 3.96 -7.08 10.44
N TYR A 324 4.31 -7.91 9.43
CA TYR A 324 3.57 -8.05 8.17
C TYR A 324 2.64 -9.25 8.28
N LEU A 325 1.52 -9.04 8.99
CA LEU A 325 0.54 -10.04 9.35
C LEU A 325 -0.69 -9.96 8.43
N GLY A 326 -1.53 -10.97 8.52
CA GLY A 326 -2.72 -11.16 7.71
C GLY A 326 -2.49 -12.13 6.54
N ASP A 327 -3.52 -12.86 6.19
CA ASP A 327 -3.48 -13.78 5.04
C ASP A 327 -3.40 -12.99 3.72
N LYS A 328 -2.69 -13.56 2.74
CA LYS A 328 -2.60 -13.03 1.37
C LYS A 328 -2.09 -11.59 1.29
N GLN A 329 -1.02 -11.28 2.04
CA GLN A 329 -0.32 -10.01 1.83
C GLN A 329 0.33 -10.02 0.45
N ILE A 330 -0.21 -9.23 -0.47
CA ILE A 330 0.20 -9.18 -1.88
C ILE A 330 0.36 -7.73 -2.30
N GLN A 331 1.45 -7.44 -3.00
CA GLN A 331 1.65 -6.24 -3.80
C GLN A 331 2.15 -6.66 -5.18
N PHE A 332 2.23 -5.74 -6.12
CA PHE A 332 2.61 -6.06 -7.49
C PHE A 332 3.83 -5.27 -7.91
N LEU A 333 4.70 -5.92 -8.68
CA LEU A 333 5.86 -5.32 -9.32
C LEU A 333 5.72 -5.50 -10.83
N ALA A 334 5.78 -4.39 -11.55
CA ALA A 334 5.80 -4.38 -13.00
C ALA A 334 7.09 -3.73 -13.50
N GLU A 335 7.63 -4.22 -14.60
CA GLU A 335 8.84 -3.71 -15.26
C GLU A 335 8.52 -3.40 -16.73
N LYS A 336 8.93 -2.22 -17.19
CA LYS A 336 8.77 -1.79 -18.58
C LYS A 336 9.79 -2.42 -19.50
#